data_b4da6417812fc79c98c69688cf38d48a
#
_entry.id   b4da6417812fc79c98c69688cf38d48a
#
_cell.length_a   1.000
_cell.length_b   1.000
_cell.length_c   1.000
_cell.angle_alpha   90.00
_cell.angle_beta   90.00
_cell.angle_gamma   90.00
#
_symmetry.space_group_name_H-M   'P 1'
#
loop_
_entity.id
_entity.type
_entity.pdbx_description
1 polymer ?
#
loop_
_entity_poly.entity_id
_entity_poly.type
_entity_poly.pdbx_seq_one_letter_code
_entity_poly.pdbx_strand_id
1 'polypeptide(L)'
;MNTWDRAREIAARVRIKTEGKPSFLDRLGNSMLKPWPGIPIALLTIIVSLGVIIGAGKFLQEYILGPLVGDVLVPFFKMIISYIVSEGILHNVLIGEYGIFTIGLEWIIESILPFVFLFYVVFSFLEDSGILPRLSVLFDSIMRKMGVQGGSMITILLGYGCAVPAIIGSRTATTKKERLMISAIVCFAVPCISQTGALISLFAGFSPILLVLMFLLSFAVMMIVSSVLSRIIKGKVDPMIIEIPNLLMPNGKAYAKKLMLRMKNFFLDAEVPMLISIVIAALLKETGLLEKIAVYLEPIVSGWLGLPRSAVIALILGIIRREMAVAPLLEIEGLTALQAFVGGTVALLYLPCLSVFGILSKEFNTKTALAISLATTLNALLVGGLINQLAHLFM
;
A
#
# COMPACT_ATOMS: atom_id res chain seq x y z
N MET A 1 22.91 50.06 9.18
CA MET A 1 21.67 49.33 9.57
C MET A 1 21.51 48.18 8.56
N ASN A 2 21.54 46.97 9.03
CA ASN A 2 21.46 45.79 8.15
C ASN A 2 20.03 45.69 7.55
N THR A 3 19.90 45.16 6.32
CA THR A 3 18.63 45.01 5.59
C THR A 3 17.56 44.30 6.42
N TRP A 4 17.98 43.35 7.27
CA TRP A 4 17.13 42.61 8.18
C TRP A 4 16.60 43.44 9.35
N ASP A 5 17.38 44.39 9.85
CA ASP A 5 16.94 45.29 10.94
C ASP A 5 15.86 46.24 10.42
N ARG A 6 16.04 46.74 9.20
CA ARG A 6 15.06 47.58 8.53
C ARG A 6 13.75 46.84 8.22
N ALA A 7 13.85 45.55 7.80
CA ALA A 7 12.67 44.72 7.57
C ALA A 7 11.91 44.43 8.87
N ARG A 8 12.63 44.19 10.00
CA ARG A 8 12.01 44.03 11.33
C ARG A 8 11.32 45.29 11.81
N GLU A 9 11.91 46.46 11.57
CA GLU A 9 11.33 47.73 11.96
C GLU A 9 10.05 48.03 11.17
N ILE A 10 10.04 47.77 9.86
CA ILE A 10 8.85 47.91 9.01
C ILE A 10 7.78 46.91 9.44
N ALA A 11 8.15 45.65 9.67
CA ALA A 11 7.21 44.63 10.12
C ALA A 11 6.60 44.97 11.49
N ALA A 12 7.39 45.55 12.41
CA ALA A 12 6.90 45.96 13.73
C ALA A 12 5.88 47.13 13.65
N ARG A 13 6.07 48.03 12.66
CA ARG A 13 5.14 49.17 12.44
C ARG A 13 3.82 48.77 11.81
N VAL A 14 3.82 47.75 10.91
CA VAL A 14 2.61 47.32 10.19
C VAL A 14 1.90 46.11 10.84
N ARG A 15 2.52 45.48 11.84
CA ARG A 15 2.01 44.29 12.49
C ARG A 15 0.84 44.67 13.46
N ILE A 16 -0.37 44.53 12.98
CA ILE A 16 -1.58 44.61 13.84
C ILE A 16 -1.71 43.22 14.50
N LYS A 17 -1.43 43.14 15.82
CA LYS A 17 -1.74 41.95 16.60
C LYS A 17 -3.23 41.90 16.84
N THR A 18 -3.96 41.16 16.03
CA THR A 18 -5.36 40.84 16.31
C THR A 18 -5.36 39.64 17.25
N GLU A 19 -5.57 39.87 18.54
CA GLU A 19 -5.78 38.79 19.52
C GLU A 19 -7.21 38.26 19.37
N GLY A 20 -7.45 37.52 18.30
CA GLY A 20 -8.67 36.71 18.16
C GLY A 20 -8.60 35.51 19.11
N LYS A 21 -9.69 35.21 19.81
CA LYS A 21 -9.80 33.97 20.58
C LYS A 21 -9.55 32.81 19.64
N PRO A 22 -8.66 31.86 19.99
CA PRO A 22 -8.37 30.74 19.11
C PRO A 22 -9.64 29.96 18.79
N SER A 23 -9.90 29.72 17.51
CA SER A 23 -11.03 28.92 17.03
C SER A 23 -10.98 27.51 17.63
N PHE A 24 -12.10 26.79 17.64
CA PHE A 24 -12.12 25.38 18.04
C PHE A 24 -11.14 24.56 17.20
N LEU A 25 -11.04 24.84 15.90
CA LEU A 25 -10.09 24.20 14.99
C LEU A 25 -8.64 24.50 15.36
N ASP A 26 -8.32 25.73 15.79
CA ASP A 26 -6.96 26.08 16.23
C ASP A 26 -6.59 25.34 17.51
N ARG A 27 -7.55 25.22 18.46
CA ARG A 27 -7.34 24.45 19.71
C ARG A 27 -7.11 22.97 19.42
N LEU A 28 -7.93 22.37 18.55
CA LEU A 28 -7.78 20.98 18.12
C LEU A 28 -6.44 20.77 17.43
N GLY A 29 -6.07 21.65 16.48
CA GLY A 29 -4.81 21.61 15.76
C GLY A 29 -3.60 21.70 16.68
N ASN A 30 -3.63 22.59 17.68
CA ASN A 30 -2.54 22.72 18.66
C ASN A 30 -2.47 21.50 19.61
N SER A 31 -3.60 20.88 19.92
CA SER A 31 -3.64 19.65 20.71
C SER A 31 -3.03 18.47 19.98
N MET A 32 -3.16 18.40 18.67
CA MET A 32 -2.55 17.35 17.83
C MET A 32 -1.02 17.41 17.78
N LEU A 33 -0.39 18.54 18.09
CA LEU A 33 1.06 18.69 18.11
C LEU A 33 1.72 18.15 19.39
N LYS A 34 0.94 17.98 20.46
CA LYS A 34 1.42 17.45 21.73
C LYS A 34 1.33 15.92 21.73
N PRO A 35 2.31 15.18 22.31
CA PRO A 35 2.22 13.73 22.39
C PRO A 35 0.92 13.24 23.02
N TRP A 36 0.49 13.89 24.07
CA TRP A 36 -0.82 13.70 24.69
C TRP A 36 -1.62 15.02 24.64
N PRO A 37 -2.78 15.08 23.97
CA PRO A 37 -3.64 14.04 23.38
C PRO A 37 -3.41 13.73 21.88
N GLY A 38 -2.33 14.19 21.28
CA GLY A 38 -2.09 14.05 19.83
C GLY A 38 -2.08 12.60 19.33
N ILE A 39 -1.42 11.66 20.06
CA ILE A 39 -1.36 10.24 19.66
C ILE A 39 -2.76 9.59 19.59
N PRO A 40 -3.65 9.71 20.61
CA PRO A 40 -5.01 9.19 20.51
C PRO A 40 -5.81 9.79 19.35
N ILE A 41 -5.69 11.10 19.12
CA ILE A 41 -6.37 11.78 17.99
C ILE A 41 -5.84 11.26 16.65
N ALA A 42 -4.52 11.09 16.52
CA ALA A 42 -3.89 10.54 15.34
C ALA A 42 -4.40 9.13 15.04
N LEU A 43 -4.44 8.27 16.06
CA LEU A 43 -4.89 6.89 15.95
C LEU A 43 -6.37 6.82 15.57
N LEU A 44 -7.20 7.63 16.20
CA LEU A 44 -8.62 7.77 15.84
C LEU A 44 -8.80 8.23 14.40
N THR A 45 -8.03 9.22 13.95
CA THR A 45 -8.08 9.73 12.57
C THR A 45 -7.74 8.63 11.57
N ILE A 46 -6.70 7.84 11.83
CA ILE A 46 -6.29 6.72 10.97
C ILE A 46 -7.38 5.64 10.94
N ILE A 47 -7.92 5.23 12.11
CA ILE A 47 -8.96 4.21 12.20
C ILE A 47 -10.23 4.64 11.47
N VAL A 48 -10.67 5.88 11.68
CA VAL A 48 -11.86 6.43 11.00
C VAL A 48 -11.63 6.50 9.49
N SER A 49 -10.45 6.95 9.06
CA SER A 49 -10.10 7.03 7.64
C SER A 49 -10.12 5.66 6.97
N LEU A 50 -9.50 4.65 7.58
CA LEU A 50 -9.51 3.28 7.07
C LEU A 50 -10.93 2.69 7.10
N GLY A 51 -11.70 2.93 8.16
CA GLY A 51 -13.09 2.48 8.26
C GLY A 51 -13.97 3.06 7.15
N VAL A 52 -13.83 4.34 6.84
CA VAL A 52 -14.54 5.00 5.72
C VAL A 52 -14.14 4.39 4.38
N ILE A 53 -12.83 4.22 4.14
CA ILE A 53 -12.32 3.67 2.87
C ILE A 53 -12.82 2.24 2.67
N ILE A 54 -12.70 1.39 3.69
CA ILE A 54 -13.09 -0.02 3.59
C ILE A 54 -14.62 -0.14 3.52
N GLY A 55 -15.35 0.55 4.40
CA GLY A 55 -16.82 0.44 4.46
C GLY A 55 -17.51 1.00 3.22
N ALA A 56 -17.16 2.24 2.82
CA ALA A 56 -17.72 2.82 1.60
C ALA A 56 -17.18 2.13 0.35
N GLY A 57 -15.93 1.64 0.37
CA GLY A 57 -15.34 0.87 -0.73
C GLY A 57 -16.10 -0.43 -0.98
N LYS A 58 -16.37 -1.22 0.06
CA LYS A 58 -17.18 -2.43 -0.04
C LYS A 58 -18.60 -2.13 -0.51
N PHE A 59 -19.20 -1.08 0.03
CA PHE A 59 -20.54 -0.66 -0.41
C PHE A 59 -20.58 -0.35 -1.92
N LEU A 60 -19.63 0.45 -2.42
CA LEU A 60 -19.52 0.74 -3.85
C LEU A 60 -19.27 -0.54 -4.68
N GLN A 61 -18.39 -1.41 -4.18
CA GLN A 61 -18.06 -2.66 -4.85
C GLN A 61 -19.27 -3.57 -4.95
N GLU A 62 -19.93 -3.90 -3.85
CA GLU A 62 -20.98 -4.92 -3.81
C GLU A 62 -22.31 -4.44 -4.42
N TYR A 63 -22.68 -3.18 -4.22
CA TYR A 63 -24.00 -2.69 -4.61
C TYR A 63 -24.04 -1.92 -5.94
N ILE A 64 -22.91 -1.37 -6.40
CA ILE A 64 -22.88 -0.54 -7.61
C ILE A 64 -22.03 -1.18 -8.69
N LEU A 65 -20.77 -1.47 -8.38
CA LEU A 65 -19.81 -1.91 -9.40
C LEU A 65 -19.90 -3.41 -9.69
N GLY A 66 -20.18 -4.26 -8.69
CA GLY A 66 -20.32 -5.70 -8.87
C GLY A 66 -21.42 -6.06 -9.88
N PRO A 67 -22.68 -5.61 -9.68
CA PRO A 67 -23.74 -5.82 -10.68
C PRO A 67 -23.43 -5.19 -12.04
N LEU A 68 -22.82 -4.00 -12.06
CA LEU A 68 -22.49 -3.33 -13.32
C LEU A 68 -21.42 -4.09 -14.11
N VAL A 69 -20.38 -4.57 -13.44
CA VAL A 69 -19.26 -5.26 -14.10
C VAL A 69 -19.60 -6.72 -14.36
N GLY A 70 -20.07 -7.45 -13.34
CA GLY A 70 -20.36 -8.88 -13.42
C GLY A 70 -21.53 -9.21 -14.31
N ASP A 71 -22.64 -8.46 -14.20
CA ASP A 71 -23.88 -8.78 -14.91
C ASP A 71 -24.00 -8.09 -16.27
N VAL A 72 -23.28 -6.97 -16.50
CA VAL A 72 -23.43 -6.19 -17.74
C VAL A 72 -22.14 -6.19 -18.55
N LEU A 73 -21.02 -5.70 -17.98
CA LEU A 73 -19.80 -5.49 -18.77
C LEU A 73 -19.12 -6.80 -19.18
N VAL A 74 -18.93 -7.72 -18.25
CA VAL A 74 -18.24 -8.99 -18.54
C VAL A 74 -19.01 -9.84 -19.54
N PRO A 75 -20.34 -10.09 -19.42
CA PRO A 75 -21.11 -10.80 -20.42
C PRO A 75 -21.11 -10.12 -21.79
N PHE A 76 -21.16 -8.77 -21.81
CA PHE A 76 -21.13 -8.00 -23.04
C PHE A 76 -19.80 -8.20 -23.79
N PHE A 77 -18.64 -8.10 -23.10
CA PHE A 77 -17.36 -8.36 -23.72
C PHE A 77 -17.17 -9.82 -24.11
N LYS A 78 -17.62 -10.78 -23.29
CA LYS A 78 -17.61 -12.19 -23.63
C LYS A 78 -18.37 -12.46 -24.94
N MET A 79 -19.56 -11.89 -25.10
CA MET A 79 -20.37 -12.04 -26.30
C MET A 79 -19.68 -11.47 -27.54
N ILE A 80 -19.10 -10.28 -27.47
CA ILE A 80 -18.41 -9.66 -28.61
C ILE A 80 -17.17 -10.46 -29.00
N ILE A 81 -16.35 -10.84 -28.03
CA ILE A 81 -15.07 -11.50 -28.32
C ILE A 81 -15.29 -12.93 -28.80
N SER A 82 -16.27 -13.67 -28.25
CA SER A 82 -16.61 -15.01 -28.73
C SER A 82 -17.16 -15.01 -30.17
N TYR A 83 -17.72 -13.87 -30.63
CA TYR A 83 -18.11 -13.71 -32.02
C TYR A 83 -16.94 -13.43 -32.98
N ILE A 84 -15.88 -12.75 -32.48
CA ILE A 84 -14.74 -12.33 -33.33
C ILE A 84 -13.62 -13.35 -33.31
N VAL A 85 -13.36 -14.01 -32.18
CA VAL A 85 -12.21 -14.90 -31.95
C VAL A 85 -12.72 -16.33 -31.75
N SER A 86 -12.27 -17.24 -32.64
CA SER A 86 -12.53 -18.68 -32.49
C SER A 86 -11.81 -19.27 -31.26
N GLU A 87 -12.32 -20.37 -30.73
CA GLU A 87 -11.74 -21.08 -29.59
C GLU A 87 -10.25 -21.39 -29.81
N GLY A 88 -9.42 -20.99 -28.84
CA GLY A 88 -7.96 -21.15 -28.87
C GLY A 88 -7.26 -20.37 -27.76
N ILE A 89 -5.93 -20.41 -27.74
CA ILE A 89 -5.12 -19.73 -26.73
C ILE A 89 -5.47 -18.22 -26.64
N LEU A 90 -5.69 -17.57 -27.77
CA LEU A 90 -6.04 -16.16 -27.82
C LEU A 90 -7.41 -15.88 -27.18
N HIS A 91 -8.40 -16.76 -27.41
CA HIS A 91 -9.71 -16.69 -26.78
C HIS A 91 -9.61 -16.81 -25.25
N ASN A 92 -8.81 -17.78 -24.75
CA ASN A 92 -8.58 -18.00 -23.33
C ASN A 92 -7.85 -16.83 -22.66
N VAL A 93 -6.89 -16.20 -23.34
CA VAL A 93 -6.17 -15.01 -22.84
C VAL A 93 -7.10 -13.79 -22.78
N LEU A 94 -8.08 -13.68 -23.68
CA LEU A 94 -9.00 -12.54 -23.71
C LEU A 94 -10.18 -12.71 -22.75
N ILE A 95 -10.87 -13.86 -22.75
CA ILE A 95 -12.11 -14.09 -22.00
C ILE A 95 -12.13 -15.39 -21.18
N GLY A 96 -11.01 -16.11 -21.09
CA GLY A 96 -10.88 -17.26 -20.20
C GLY A 96 -11.01 -16.87 -18.71
N GLU A 97 -10.89 -17.83 -17.83
CA GLU A 97 -10.99 -17.64 -16.37
C GLU A 97 -10.00 -16.59 -15.84
N TYR A 98 -8.81 -16.48 -16.47
CA TYR A 98 -7.79 -15.44 -16.18
C TYR A 98 -7.67 -14.43 -17.35
N GLY A 99 -8.74 -14.23 -18.10
CA GLY A 99 -8.74 -13.36 -19.26
C GLY A 99 -8.71 -11.86 -18.91
N ILE A 100 -8.20 -11.07 -19.86
CA ILE A 100 -8.11 -9.60 -19.71
C ILE A 100 -9.48 -8.97 -19.50
N PHE A 101 -10.50 -9.42 -20.26
CA PHE A 101 -11.86 -8.88 -20.23
C PHE A 101 -12.77 -9.56 -19.19
N THR A 102 -12.27 -10.57 -18.47
CA THR A 102 -12.94 -11.16 -17.31
C THR A 102 -12.29 -10.61 -16.06
N ILE A 103 -11.24 -11.26 -15.56
CA ILE A 103 -10.55 -10.85 -14.34
C ILE A 103 -10.00 -9.43 -14.45
N GLY A 104 -9.50 -9.00 -15.63
CA GLY A 104 -8.96 -7.65 -15.79
C GLY A 104 -10.03 -6.58 -15.50
N LEU A 105 -11.23 -6.70 -16.07
CA LEU A 105 -12.33 -5.74 -15.81
C LEU A 105 -12.87 -5.86 -14.39
N GLU A 106 -13.16 -7.08 -13.90
CA GLU A 106 -13.65 -7.30 -12.55
C GLU A 106 -12.71 -6.72 -11.52
N TRP A 107 -11.42 -6.99 -11.64
CA TRP A 107 -10.45 -6.52 -10.64
C TRP A 107 -10.15 -5.04 -10.72
N ILE A 108 -10.01 -4.48 -11.93
CA ILE A 108 -9.69 -3.06 -12.10
C ILE A 108 -10.89 -2.20 -11.69
N ILE A 109 -12.06 -2.48 -12.24
CA ILE A 109 -13.23 -1.61 -12.09
C ILE A 109 -13.99 -1.94 -10.81
N GLU A 110 -14.23 -3.21 -10.52
CA GLU A 110 -15.01 -3.63 -9.36
C GLU A 110 -14.21 -3.60 -8.07
N SER A 111 -12.99 -4.21 -8.07
CA SER A 111 -12.26 -4.39 -6.82
C SER A 111 -11.28 -3.25 -6.50
N ILE A 112 -10.60 -2.64 -7.49
CA ILE A 112 -9.54 -1.66 -7.19
C ILE A 112 -10.06 -0.24 -7.20
N LEU A 113 -10.81 0.12 -8.23
CA LEU A 113 -11.25 1.49 -8.47
C LEU A 113 -11.97 2.13 -7.27
N PRO A 114 -12.96 1.48 -6.60
CA PRO A 114 -13.67 2.09 -5.49
C PRO A 114 -12.74 2.37 -4.30
N PHE A 115 -11.86 1.43 -3.95
CA PHE A 115 -10.94 1.60 -2.82
C PHE A 115 -9.89 2.67 -3.11
N VAL A 116 -9.30 2.69 -4.31
CA VAL A 116 -8.31 3.70 -4.69
C VAL A 116 -8.94 5.09 -4.79
N PHE A 117 -10.13 5.19 -5.36
CA PHE A 117 -10.86 6.45 -5.42
C PHE A 117 -11.14 7.00 -4.03
N LEU A 118 -11.73 6.21 -3.13
CA LEU A 118 -12.01 6.62 -1.76
C LEU A 118 -10.74 6.93 -0.96
N PHE A 119 -9.68 6.14 -1.18
CA PHE A 119 -8.38 6.44 -0.58
C PHE A 119 -7.88 7.83 -1.00
N TYR A 120 -7.92 8.18 -2.28
CA TYR A 120 -7.51 9.50 -2.72
C TYR A 120 -8.43 10.62 -2.22
N VAL A 121 -9.73 10.35 -2.09
CA VAL A 121 -10.69 11.28 -1.48
C VAL A 121 -10.28 11.55 -0.03
N VAL A 122 -10.19 10.54 0.80
CA VAL A 122 -9.87 10.69 2.22
C VAL A 122 -8.48 11.28 2.42
N PHE A 123 -7.48 10.77 1.69
CA PHE A 123 -6.10 11.23 1.83
C PHE A 123 -5.92 12.69 1.40
N SER A 124 -6.52 13.10 0.27
CA SER A 124 -6.46 14.50 -0.17
C SER A 124 -7.18 15.42 0.82
N PHE A 125 -8.26 14.95 1.45
CA PHE A 125 -8.92 15.70 2.52
C PHE A 125 -8.02 15.90 3.74
N LEU A 126 -7.37 14.84 4.22
CA LEU A 126 -6.43 14.91 5.35
C LEU A 126 -5.22 15.80 5.06
N GLU A 127 -4.75 15.80 3.82
CA GLU A 127 -3.63 16.64 3.38
C GLU A 127 -4.04 18.11 3.33
N ASP A 128 -5.14 18.43 2.64
CA ASP A 128 -5.59 19.81 2.45
C ASP A 128 -6.16 20.43 3.74
N SER A 129 -6.67 19.62 4.66
CA SER A 129 -7.12 20.09 5.99
C SER A 129 -5.97 20.44 6.94
N GLY A 130 -4.72 20.07 6.62
CA GLY A 130 -3.55 20.32 7.47
C GLY A 130 -3.38 19.29 8.61
N ILE A 131 -4.12 18.18 8.60
CA ILE A 131 -3.97 17.08 9.58
C ILE A 131 -2.67 16.34 9.36
N LEU A 132 -2.34 15.96 8.11
CA LEU A 132 -1.13 15.19 7.80
C LEU A 132 0.18 15.88 8.21
N PRO A 133 0.39 17.19 7.97
CA PRO A 133 1.58 17.87 8.47
C PRO A 133 1.74 17.80 10.00
N ARG A 134 0.64 17.86 10.75
CA ARG A 134 0.66 17.72 12.22
C ARG A 134 1.04 16.31 12.66
N LEU A 135 0.50 15.29 11.98
CA LEU A 135 0.91 13.90 12.21
C LEU A 135 2.41 13.70 11.92
N SER A 136 2.92 14.32 10.86
CA SER A 136 4.36 14.26 10.53
C SER A 136 5.25 14.81 11.63
N VAL A 137 4.86 15.91 12.26
CA VAL A 137 5.59 16.49 13.41
C VAL A 137 5.48 15.59 14.64
N LEU A 138 4.29 15.05 14.92
CA LEU A 138 4.04 14.19 16.07
C LEU A 138 4.92 12.93 16.03
N PHE A 139 5.07 12.32 14.86
CA PHE A 139 5.82 11.07 14.67
C PHE A 139 7.26 11.28 14.21
N ASP A 140 7.76 12.52 14.11
CA ASP A 140 9.12 12.81 13.65
C ASP A 140 10.20 12.07 14.46
N SER A 141 10.03 11.93 15.78
CA SER A 141 10.99 11.21 16.63
C SER A 141 11.09 9.71 16.26
N ILE A 142 10.00 9.08 15.86
CA ILE A 142 9.96 7.68 15.42
C ILE A 142 10.57 7.58 14.01
N MET A 143 10.19 8.48 13.11
CA MET A 143 10.70 8.51 11.74
C MET A 143 12.22 8.71 11.69
N ARG A 144 12.77 9.56 12.55
CA ARG A 144 14.25 9.74 12.67
C ARG A 144 14.96 8.47 13.12
N LYS A 145 14.38 7.68 14.03
CA LYS A 145 14.92 6.36 14.38
C LYS A 145 14.92 5.39 13.21
N MET A 146 13.99 5.53 12.30
CA MET A 146 13.92 4.78 11.05
C MET A 146 14.90 5.30 9.97
N GLY A 147 15.60 6.40 10.21
CA GLY A 147 16.54 6.99 9.26
C GLY A 147 15.88 7.81 8.15
N VAL A 148 14.69 8.32 8.38
CA VAL A 148 13.95 9.24 7.50
C VAL A 148 13.42 10.43 8.31
N GLN A 149 13.12 11.56 7.65
CA GLN A 149 12.53 12.71 8.33
C GLN A 149 11.02 12.53 8.56
N GLY A 150 10.44 13.26 9.52
CA GLY A 150 9.00 13.19 9.83
C GLY A 150 8.09 13.48 8.64
N GLY A 151 8.48 14.37 7.73
CA GLY A 151 7.75 14.66 6.50
C GLY A 151 7.52 13.44 5.60
N SER A 152 8.42 12.48 5.64
CA SER A 152 8.32 11.21 4.89
C SER A 152 7.18 10.31 5.38
N MET A 153 6.64 10.57 6.57
CA MET A 153 5.48 9.86 7.10
C MET A 153 4.27 9.98 6.17
N ILE A 154 4.04 11.15 5.57
CA ILE A 154 2.95 11.36 4.62
C ILE A 154 3.08 10.38 3.45
N THR A 155 4.29 10.23 2.93
CA THR A 155 4.59 9.33 1.82
C THR A 155 4.46 7.85 2.22
N ILE A 156 4.88 7.48 3.43
CA ILE A 156 4.72 6.11 3.95
C ILE A 156 3.23 5.79 4.18
N LEU A 157 2.45 6.74 4.70
CA LEU A 157 1.00 6.58 4.84
C LEU A 157 0.29 6.41 3.49
N LEU A 158 0.74 7.10 2.43
CA LEU A 158 0.28 6.81 1.06
C LEU A 158 0.46 5.34 0.69
N GLY A 159 1.53 4.72 1.17
CA GLY A 159 1.83 3.30 0.93
C GLY A 159 0.76 2.34 1.45
N TYR A 160 0.08 2.66 2.54
CA TYR A 160 -1.06 1.86 3.05
C TYR A 160 -2.27 1.88 2.10
N GLY A 161 -2.40 2.89 1.25
CA GLY A 161 -3.34 2.87 0.15
C GLY A 161 -2.78 2.11 -1.04
N CYS A 162 -1.68 2.62 -1.60
CA CYS A 162 -0.98 2.00 -2.72
C CYS A 162 0.51 2.38 -2.71
N ALA A 163 1.37 1.39 -2.92
CA ALA A 163 2.82 1.60 -2.94
C ALA A 163 3.29 2.43 -4.15
N VAL A 164 2.58 2.38 -5.28
CA VAL A 164 2.94 3.15 -6.49
C VAL A 164 2.97 4.66 -6.23
N PRO A 165 1.89 5.31 -5.77
CA PRO A 165 1.93 6.74 -5.46
C PRO A 165 2.87 7.07 -4.30
N ALA A 166 3.11 6.15 -3.36
CA ALA A 166 4.08 6.36 -2.30
C ALA A 166 5.52 6.44 -2.84
N ILE A 167 5.89 5.55 -3.77
CA ILE A 167 7.22 5.57 -4.40
C ILE A 167 7.39 6.82 -5.25
N ILE A 168 6.38 7.23 -6.03
CA ILE A 168 6.39 8.49 -6.78
C ILE A 168 6.49 9.67 -5.80
N GLY A 169 5.74 9.64 -4.70
CA GLY A 169 5.75 10.65 -3.65
C GLY A 169 7.11 10.78 -2.94
N SER A 170 7.94 9.73 -2.96
CA SER A 170 9.30 9.81 -2.42
C SER A 170 10.19 10.86 -3.10
N ARG A 171 9.79 11.36 -4.28
CA ARG A 171 10.46 12.48 -4.96
C ARG A 171 10.46 13.78 -4.14
N THR A 172 9.55 13.92 -3.17
CA THR A 172 9.51 15.07 -2.27
C THR A 172 10.65 15.06 -1.25
N ALA A 173 11.29 13.91 -1.03
CA ALA A 173 12.44 13.81 -0.13
C ALA A 173 13.67 14.50 -0.75
N THR A 174 14.41 15.21 0.10
CA THR A 174 15.54 16.08 -0.32
C THR A 174 16.78 15.29 -0.73
N THR A 175 16.96 14.08 -0.21
CA THR A 175 18.15 13.28 -0.47
C THR A 175 17.85 11.96 -1.18
N LYS A 176 18.78 11.49 -2.01
CA LYS A 176 18.66 10.18 -2.68
C LYS A 176 18.57 9.02 -1.67
N LYS A 177 19.27 9.12 -0.55
CA LYS A 177 19.20 8.15 0.55
C LYS A 177 17.77 8.03 1.04
N GLU A 178 17.14 9.13 1.37
CA GLU A 178 15.81 9.18 1.94
C GLU A 178 14.75 8.67 0.95
N ARG A 179 14.85 9.06 -0.33
CA ARG A 179 14.00 8.51 -1.39
C ARG A 179 14.04 6.99 -1.45
N LEU A 180 15.24 6.42 -1.43
CA LEU A 180 15.44 4.97 -1.47
C LEU A 180 14.94 4.30 -0.18
N MET A 181 15.18 4.93 0.98
CA MET A 181 14.69 4.45 2.28
C MET A 181 13.16 4.37 2.32
N ILE A 182 12.46 5.45 1.94
CA ILE A 182 11.00 5.49 1.88
C ILE A 182 10.46 4.39 0.97
N SER A 183 11.00 4.29 -0.24
CA SER A 183 10.57 3.29 -1.22
C SER A 183 10.79 1.86 -0.74
N ALA A 184 11.93 1.60 -0.10
CA ALA A 184 12.22 0.30 0.49
C ALA A 184 11.28 0.00 1.66
N ILE A 185 11.09 0.91 2.63
CA ILE A 185 10.18 0.72 3.76
C ILE A 185 8.77 0.35 3.29
N VAL A 186 8.27 1.08 2.28
CA VAL A 186 6.94 0.81 1.69
C VAL A 186 6.87 -0.59 1.06
N CYS A 187 7.92 -1.01 0.37
CA CYS A 187 7.96 -2.34 -0.24
C CYS A 187 8.07 -3.47 0.78
N PHE A 188 8.84 -3.29 1.85
CA PHE A 188 9.13 -4.34 2.82
C PHE A 188 8.00 -4.63 3.80
N ALA A 189 7.30 -3.60 4.28
CA ALA A 189 6.47 -3.77 5.46
C ALA A 189 5.10 -3.09 5.40
N VAL A 190 4.83 -2.25 4.39
CA VAL A 190 3.56 -1.53 4.30
C VAL A 190 2.58 -2.29 3.41
N PRO A 191 1.49 -2.86 3.97
CA PRO A 191 0.45 -3.50 3.17
C PRO A 191 -0.36 -2.45 2.41
N CYS A 192 -0.72 -2.75 1.17
CA CYS A 192 -1.66 -1.91 0.42
C CYS A 192 -3.11 -2.17 0.88
N ILE A 193 -4.05 -1.32 0.45
CA ILE A 193 -5.45 -1.40 0.87
C ILE A 193 -6.10 -2.73 0.45
N SER A 194 -5.86 -3.20 -0.78
CA SER A 194 -6.39 -4.49 -1.27
C SER A 194 -5.84 -5.66 -0.47
N GLN A 195 -4.53 -5.65 -0.18
CA GLN A 195 -3.89 -6.67 0.64
C GLN A 195 -4.42 -6.66 2.08
N THR A 196 -4.65 -5.48 2.65
CA THR A 196 -5.27 -5.33 3.98
C THR A 196 -6.68 -5.93 3.98
N GLY A 197 -7.48 -5.67 2.96
CA GLY A 197 -8.81 -6.26 2.80
C GLY A 197 -8.77 -7.79 2.72
N ALA A 198 -7.88 -8.35 1.92
CA ALA A 198 -7.69 -9.79 1.80
C ALA A 198 -7.24 -10.44 3.13
N LEU A 199 -6.32 -9.80 3.87
CA LEU A 199 -5.88 -10.27 5.19
C LEU A 199 -7.01 -10.21 6.23
N ILE A 200 -7.84 -9.16 6.21
CA ILE A 200 -9.03 -9.08 7.08
C ILE A 200 -9.97 -10.26 6.78
N SER A 201 -10.21 -10.55 5.51
CA SER A 201 -11.04 -11.69 5.10
C SER A 201 -10.45 -13.04 5.54
N LEU A 202 -9.12 -13.21 5.40
CA LEU A 202 -8.43 -14.43 5.85
C LEU A 202 -8.60 -14.67 7.36
N PHE A 203 -8.43 -13.64 8.17
CA PHE A 203 -8.50 -13.77 9.63
C PHE A 203 -9.91 -13.66 10.20
N ALA A 204 -10.91 -13.25 9.41
CA ALA A 204 -12.31 -13.25 9.82
C ALA A 204 -12.82 -14.64 10.21
N GLY A 205 -12.29 -15.70 9.58
CA GLY A 205 -12.61 -17.10 9.88
C GLY A 205 -11.89 -17.67 11.12
N PHE A 206 -10.90 -16.96 11.69
CA PHE A 206 -10.09 -17.45 12.81
C PHE A 206 -10.29 -16.58 14.06
N SER A 207 -9.46 -15.56 14.25
CA SER A 207 -9.52 -14.70 15.42
C SER A 207 -9.05 -13.28 15.06
N PRO A 208 -9.75 -12.22 15.50
CA PRO A 208 -9.31 -10.84 15.28
C PRO A 208 -7.96 -10.52 15.95
N ILE A 209 -7.55 -11.30 16.97
CA ILE A 209 -6.24 -11.13 17.62
C ILE A 209 -5.11 -11.41 16.63
N LEU A 210 -5.25 -12.40 15.73
CA LEU A 210 -4.24 -12.69 14.71
C LEU A 210 -4.02 -11.52 13.76
N LEU A 211 -5.07 -10.79 13.42
CA LEU A 211 -4.96 -9.58 12.60
C LEU A 211 -4.17 -8.48 13.32
N VAL A 212 -4.46 -8.25 14.60
CA VAL A 212 -3.71 -7.26 15.41
C VAL A 212 -2.24 -7.66 15.50
N LEU A 213 -1.96 -8.95 15.76
CA LEU A 213 -0.61 -9.48 15.82
C LEU A 213 0.13 -9.32 14.50
N MET A 214 -0.54 -9.51 13.38
CA MET A 214 -0.01 -9.30 12.04
C MET A 214 0.42 -7.84 11.80
N PHE A 215 -0.40 -6.86 12.18
CA PHE A 215 -0.04 -5.45 12.05
C PHE A 215 1.10 -5.05 13.00
N LEU A 216 1.14 -5.59 14.21
CA LEU A 216 2.26 -5.41 15.15
C LEU A 216 3.55 -5.98 14.58
N LEU A 217 3.49 -7.18 13.98
CA LEU A 217 4.63 -7.80 13.29
C LEU A 217 5.10 -6.94 12.11
N SER A 218 4.18 -6.46 11.28
CA SER A 218 4.49 -5.55 10.17
C SER A 218 5.22 -4.31 10.65
N PHE A 219 4.75 -3.69 11.73
CA PHE A 219 5.40 -2.53 12.34
C PHE A 219 6.79 -2.86 12.91
N ALA A 220 6.93 -4.00 13.57
CA ALA A 220 8.23 -4.47 14.08
C ALA A 220 9.24 -4.71 12.93
N VAL A 221 8.81 -5.40 11.87
CA VAL A 221 9.63 -5.61 10.67
C VAL A 221 9.99 -4.27 10.02
N MET A 222 9.06 -3.34 9.92
CA MET A 222 9.31 -1.98 9.41
C MET A 222 10.41 -1.27 10.20
N MET A 223 10.38 -1.34 11.53
CA MET A 223 11.40 -0.73 12.40
C MET A 223 12.76 -1.40 12.25
N ILE A 224 12.81 -2.73 12.19
CA ILE A 224 14.05 -3.50 12.03
C ILE A 224 14.68 -3.22 10.67
N VAL A 225 13.90 -3.39 9.60
CA VAL A 225 14.37 -3.20 8.22
C VAL A 225 14.85 -1.77 8.00
N SER A 226 14.10 -0.76 8.44
CA SER A 226 14.51 0.63 8.29
C SER A 226 15.80 0.93 9.04
N SER A 227 15.96 0.40 10.26
CA SER A 227 17.19 0.55 11.04
C SER A 227 18.41 -0.09 10.35
N VAL A 228 18.23 -1.28 9.78
CA VAL A 228 19.27 -1.98 9.00
C VAL A 228 19.63 -1.20 7.74
N LEU A 229 18.61 -0.82 6.94
CA LEU A 229 18.81 -0.05 5.72
C LEU A 229 19.47 1.30 5.97
N SER A 230 19.12 1.98 7.05
CA SER A 230 19.71 3.29 7.40
C SER A 230 21.23 3.23 7.62
N ARG A 231 21.74 2.06 8.03
CA ARG A 231 23.18 1.79 8.21
C ARG A 231 23.86 1.37 6.90
N ILE A 232 23.16 0.62 6.05
CA ILE A 232 23.69 0.12 4.77
C ILE A 232 23.73 1.24 3.73
N ILE A 233 22.65 2.04 3.62
CA ILE A 233 22.55 3.11 2.64
C ILE A 233 23.28 4.33 3.15
N LYS A 234 24.43 4.64 2.53
CA LYS A 234 25.27 5.80 2.86
C LYS A 234 24.57 7.11 2.45
N GLY A 235 24.71 8.14 3.28
CA GLY A 235 24.19 9.49 3.03
C GLY A 235 23.69 10.15 4.32
N LYS A 236 23.37 11.44 4.22
CA LYS A 236 22.76 12.23 5.31
C LYS A 236 21.27 12.36 5.05
N VAL A 237 20.52 12.51 6.12
CA VAL A 237 19.08 12.87 6.08
C VAL A 237 19.02 14.30 6.62
N ASP A 238 18.39 15.18 5.86
CA ASP A 238 18.28 16.59 6.23
C ASP A 238 17.26 16.76 7.37
N PRO A 239 17.40 17.78 8.23
CA PRO A 239 16.39 18.09 9.24
C PRO A 239 15.10 18.54 8.57
N MET A 240 13.97 18.14 9.15
CA MET A 240 12.65 18.51 8.65
C MET A 240 12.38 20.01 8.87
N ILE A 241 12.01 20.71 7.80
CA ILE A 241 11.46 22.05 7.84
C ILE A 241 10.06 21.97 7.22
N ILE A 242 9.02 21.97 8.04
CA ILE A 242 7.62 21.93 7.59
C ILE A 242 6.89 23.14 8.17
N GLU A 243 6.23 23.90 7.31
CA GLU A 243 5.21 24.86 7.73
C GLU A 243 3.95 24.10 8.12
N ILE A 244 3.43 24.40 9.31
CA ILE A 244 2.19 23.80 9.80
C ILE A 244 1.05 24.76 9.47
N PRO A 245 0.25 24.48 8.44
CA PRO A 245 -0.89 25.33 8.09
C PRO A 245 -1.95 25.25 9.17
N ASN A 246 -2.77 26.29 9.30
CA ASN A 246 -3.99 26.22 10.14
C ASN A 246 -4.92 25.12 9.61
N LEU A 247 -5.74 24.54 10.50
CA LEU A 247 -6.77 23.61 10.06
C LEU A 247 -7.80 24.37 9.23
N LEU A 248 -7.89 24.03 7.93
CA LEU A 248 -8.76 24.70 6.97
C LEU A 248 -9.65 23.66 6.27
N MET A 249 -10.83 24.10 5.88
CA MET A 249 -11.66 23.28 4.97
C MET A 249 -11.10 23.38 3.55
N PRO A 250 -10.94 22.24 2.85
CA PRO A 250 -10.43 22.21 1.47
C PRO A 250 -11.31 23.02 0.52
N ASN A 251 -10.69 23.71 -0.43
CA ASN A 251 -11.40 24.37 -1.52
C ASN A 251 -11.92 23.33 -2.52
N GLY A 252 -13.24 23.19 -2.66
CA GLY A 252 -13.87 22.15 -3.46
C GLY A 252 -13.38 22.07 -4.92
N LYS A 253 -13.15 23.20 -5.59
CA LYS A 253 -12.65 23.23 -6.99
C LYS A 253 -11.20 22.72 -7.10
N ALA A 254 -10.32 23.18 -6.20
CA ALA A 254 -8.93 22.75 -6.16
C ALA A 254 -8.83 21.27 -5.79
N TYR A 255 -9.62 20.84 -4.82
CA TYR A 255 -9.74 19.46 -4.36
C TYR A 255 -10.17 18.52 -5.49
N ALA A 256 -11.25 18.83 -6.21
CA ALA A 256 -11.72 18.02 -7.33
C ALA A 256 -10.68 17.91 -8.45
N LYS A 257 -10.01 19.01 -8.79
CA LYS A 257 -8.92 19.00 -9.78
C LYS A 257 -7.75 18.13 -9.36
N LYS A 258 -7.34 18.20 -8.09
CA LYS A 258 -6.28 17.38 -7.51
C LYS A 258 -6.65 15.89 -7.56
N LEU A 259 -7.89 15.56 -7.20
CA LEU A 259 -8.40 14.19 -7.23
C LEU A 259 -8.40 13.63 -8.66
N MET A 260 -8.89 14.40 -9.64
CA MET A 260 -8.90 13.99 -11.05
C MET A 260 -7.48 13.74 -11.60
N LEU A 261 -6.52 14.58 -11.24
CA LEU A 261 -5.12 14.40 -11.64
C LEU A 261 -4.52 13.13 -11.01
N ARG A 262 -4.80 12.86 -9.74
CA ARG A 262 -4.35 11.64 -9.06
C ARG A 262 -4.95 10.38 -9.68
N MET A 263 -6.25 10.39 -9.99
CA MET A 263 -6.91 9.29 -10.68
C MET A 263 -6.34 9.06 -12.07
N LYS A 264 -6.13 10.11 -12.86
CA LYS A 264 -5.50 10.01 -14.19
C LYS A 264 -4.10 9.38 -14.11
N ASN A 265 -3.27 9.86 -13.19
CA ASN A 265 -1.91 9.32 -13.02
C ASN A 265 -1.94 7.86 -12.54
N PHE A 266 -2.88 7.50 -11.68
CA PHE A 266 -3.07 6.12 -11.25
C PHE A 266 -3.36 5.21 -12.43
N PHE A 267 -4.31 5.57 -13.30
CA PHE A 267 -4.62 4.78 -14.49
C PHE A 267 -3.41 4.61 -15.42
N LEU A 268 -2.63 5.67 -15.64
CA LEU A 268 -1.48 5.61 -16.54
C LEU A 268 -0.26 4.87 -15.95
N ASP A 269 0.02 5.08 -14.67
CA ASP A 269 1.25 4.56 -14.04
C ASP A 269 1.06 3.19 -13.36
N ALA A 270 -0.15 2.83 -12.95
CA ALA A 270 -0.41 1.57 -12.24
C ALA A 270 -1.19 0.54 -13.08
N GLU A 271 -2.24 0.97 -13.79
CA GLU A 271 -3.14 0.03 -14.49
C GLU A 271 -2.51 -0.56 -15.75
N VAL A 272 -1.75 0.21 -16.52
CA VAL A 272 -1.10 -0.31 -17.74
C VAL A 272 -0.10 -1.42 -17.41
N PRO A 273 0.82 -1.28 -16.45
CA PRO A 273 1.68 -2.39 -16.02
C PRO A 273 0.90 -3.58 -15.49
N MET A 274 -0.25 -3.33 -14.85
CA MET A 274 -1.10 -4.39 -14.31
C MET A 274 -1.76 -5.22 -15.42
N LEU A 275 -2.29 -4.59 -16.46
CA LEU A 275 -2.83 -5.30 -17.62
C LEU A 275 -1.78 -6.19 -18.28
N ILE A 276 -0.56 -5.69 -18.45
CA ILE A 276 0.57 -6.49 -18.96
C ILE A 276 0.82 -7.71 -18.05
N SER A 277 0.73 -7.53 -16.74
CA SER A 277 0.92 -8.60 -15.76
C SER A 277 -0.13 -9.70 -15.87
N ILE A 278 -1.40 -9.34 -16.10
CA ILE A 278 -2.51 -10.28 -16.27
C ILE A 278 -2.29 -11.10 -17.54
N VAL A 279 -1.85 -10.48 -18.64
CA VAL A 279 -1.52 -11.19 -19.89
C VAL A 279 -0.41 -12.20 -19.65
N ILE A 280 0.67 -11.80 -18.97
CA ILE A 280 1.78 -12.69 -18.66
C ILE A 280 1.31 -13.87 -17.79
N ALA A 281 0.46 -13.61 -16.79
CA ALA A 281 -0.09 -14.65 -15.92
C ALA A 281 -0.96 -15.65 -16.67
N ALA A 282 -1.84 -15.16 -17.55
CA ALA A 282 -2.70 -16.00 -18.39
C ALA A 282 -1.84 -16.91 -19.30
N LEU A 283 -0.81 -16.35 -19.92
CA LEU A 283 0.12 -17.13 -20.76
C LEU A 283 0.92 -18.17 -19.96
N LEU A 284 1.37 -17.83 -18.75
CA LEU A 284 2.10 -18.76 -17.87
C LEU A 284 1.20 -19.91 -17.40
N LYS A 285 -0.09 -19.67 -17.17
CA LYS A 285 -1.06 -20.70 -16.81
C LYS A 285 -1.31 -21.63 -18.00
N GLU A 286 -1.61 -21.08 -19.17
CA GLU A 286 -1.88 -21.86 -20.39
C GLU A 286 -0.69 -22.72 -20.82
N THR A 287 0.54 -22.28 -20.58
CA THR A 287 1.76 -23.05 -20.92
C THR A 287 2.11 -24.14 -19.90
N GLY A 288 1.36 -24.26 -18.79
CA GLY A 288 1.66 -25.21 -17.71
C GLY A 288 3.00 -24.92 -16.99
N LEU A 289 3.59 -23.74 -17.20
CA LEU A 289 4.86 -23.37 -16.60
C LEU A 289 4.70 -23.08 -15.09
N LEU A 290 3.51 -22.63 -14.67
CA LEU A 290 3.19 -22.40 -13.26
C LEU A 290 3.33 -23.67 -12.42
N GLU A 291 2.79 -24.80 -12.91
CA GLU A 291 2.89 -26.08 -12.21
C GLU A 291 4.33 -26.57 -12.11
N LYS A 292 5.14 -26.40 -13.16
CA LYS A 292 6.55 -26.77 -13.13
C LYS A 292 7.34 -25.94 -12.12
N ILE A 293 7.11 -24.63 -12.06
CA ILE A 293 7.74 -23.75 -11.06
C ILE A 293 7.28 -24.11 -9.65
N ALA A 294 5.99 -24.45 -9.48
CA ALA A 294 5.43 -24.84 -8.20
C ALA A 294 6.15 -26.06 -7.59
N VAL A 295 6.49 -27.07 -8.39
CA VAL A 295 7.24 -28.26 -7.93
C VAL A 295 8.62 -27.89 -7.37
N TYR A 296 9.32 -26.93 -7.97
CA TYR A 296 10.63 -26.49 -7.46
C TYR A 296 10.54 -25.67 -6.17
N LEU A 297 9.45 -24.94 -5.96
CA LEU A 297 9.23 -24.11 -4.76
C LEU A 297 8.60 -24.91 -3.60
N GLU A 298 8.01 -26.06 -3.88
CA GLU A 298 7.33 -26.90 -2.89
C GLU A 298 8.19 -27.19 -1.63
N PRO A 299 9.48 -27.61 -1.73
CA PRO A 299 10.26 -27.93 -0.54
C PRO A 299 10.47 -26.72 0.39
N ILE A 300 10.51 -25.51 -0.16
CA ILE A 300 10.62 -24.28 0.64
C ILE A 300 9.28 -23.98 1.33
N VAL A 301 8.18 -24.11 0.61
CA VAL A 301 6.85 -23.76 1.11
C VAL A 301 6.34 -24.80 2.11
N SER A 302 6.48 -26.08 1.82
CA SER A 302 6.04 -27.15 2.73
C SER A 302 7.02 -27.41 3.87
N GLY A 303 8.34 -27.43 3.59
CA GLY A 303 9.36 -27.74 4.58
C GLY A 303 9.70 -26.59 5.51
N TRP A 304 9.92 -25.38 4.96
CA TRP A 304 10.34 -24.21 5.73
C TRP A 304 9.17 -23.41 6.32
N LEU A 305 8.12 -23.17 5.51
CA LEU A 305 6.96 -22.39 5.93
C LEU A 305 5.85 -23.25 6.57
N GLY A 306 5.86 -24.58 6.40
CA GLY A 306 4.82 -25.48 6.94
C GLY A 306 3.45 -25.30 6.25
N LEU A 307 3.42 -24.73 5.05
CA LEU A 307 2.19 -24.48 4.30
C LEU A 307 1.84 -25.67 3.38
N PRO A 308 0.56 -25.91 3.10
CA PRO A 308 0.15 -26.95 2.16
C PRO A 308 0.63 -26.66 0.74
N ARG A 309 0.75 -27.70 -0.12
CA ARG A 309 1.20 -27.58 -1.51
C ARG A 309 0.40 -26.55 -2.33
N SER A 310 -0.91 -26.47 -2.08
CA SER A 310 -1.78 -25.51 -2.75
C SER A 310 -1.38 -24.04 -2.50
N ALA A 311 -0.73 -23.72 -1.38
CA ALA A 311 -0.23 -22.38 -1.07
C ALA A 311 0.94 -21.94 -1.99
N VAL A 312 1.62 -22.88 -2.67
CA VAL A 312 2.69 -22.51 -3.62
C VAL A 312 2.15 -21.69 -4.77
N ILE A 313 0.99 -22.07 -5.30
CA ILE A 313 0.31 -21.33 -6.39
C ILE A 313 -0.06 -19.92 -5.91
N ALA A 314 -0.57 -19.79 -4.67
CA ALA A 314 -0.86 -18.50 -4.06
C ALA A 314 0.36 -17.57 -4.05
N LEU A 315 1.53 -18.08 -3.64
CA LEU A 315 2.75 -17.28 -3.62
C LEU A 315 3.22 -16.89 -5.02
N ILE A 316 3.09 -17.76 -6.02
CA ILE A 316 3.44 -17.41 -7.41
C ILE A 316 2.51 -16.32 -7.95
N LEU A 317 1.20 -16.44 -7.73
CA LEU A 317 0.23 -15.43 -8.11
C LEU A 317 0.45 -14.10 -7.38
N GLY A 318 0.97 -14.14 -6.16
CA GLY A 318 1.36 -12.96 -5.38
C GLY A 318 2.44 -12.09 -6.05
N ILE A 319 3.22 -12.63 -6.99
CA ILE A 319 4.17 -11.85 -7.80
C ILE A 319 3.42 -10.86 -8.72
N ILE A 320 2.26 -11.27 -9.22
CA ILE A 320 1.44 -10.44 -10.10
C ILE A 320 0.80 -9.33 -9.27
N ARG A 321 0.13 -9.74 -8.18
CA ARG A 321 -0.52 -8.83 -7.23
C ARG A 321 -0.44 -9.40 -5.82
N ARG A 322 -0.08 -8.55 -4.85
CA ARG A 322 0.15 -8.97 -3.45
C ARG A 322 -1.06 -9.65 -2.80
N GLU A 323 -2.28 -9.19 -3.07
CA GLU A 323 -3.50 -9.78 -2.53
C GLU A 323 -3.79 -11.18 -3.10
N MET A 324 -3.30 -11.50 -4.30
CA MET A 324 -3.41 -12.85 -4.86
C MET A 324 -2.59 -13.89 -4.11
N ALA A 325 -1.64 -13.48 -3.30
CA ALA A 325 -0.96 -14.39 -2.38
C ALA A 325 -1.86 -14.82 -1.22
N VAL A 326 -2.93 -14.07 -0.93
CA VAL A 326 -3.87 -14.35 0.17
C VAL A 326 -5.12 -15.05 -0.31
N ALA A 327 -5.67 -14.67 -1.48
CA ALA A 327 -6.95 -15.16 -1.96
C ALA A 327 -7.03 -16.70 -2.03
N PRO A 328 -6.07 -17.44 -2.62
CA PRO A 328 -6.14 -18.91 -2.64
C PRO A 328 -5.99 -19.55 -1.25
N LEU A 329 -5.41 -18.84 -0.26
CA LEU A 329 -5.34 -19.35 1.10
C LEU A 329 -6.72 -19.43 1.76
N LEU A 330 -7.67 -18.60 1.32
CA LEU A 330 -9.06 -18.62 1.78
C LEU A 330 -9.82 -19.88 1.31
N GLU A 331 -9.42 -20.45 0.19
CA GLU A 331 -10.07 -21.61 -0.44
C GLU A 331 -9.53 -22.94 0.08
N ILE A 332 -8.43 -22.91 0.87
CA ILE A 332 -7.82 -24.12 1.40
C ILE A 332 -8.63 -24.60 2.61
N GLU A 333 -9.35 -25.70 2.46
CA GLU A 333 -10.07 -26.35 3.56
C GLU A 333 -9.08 -26.95 4.59
N GLY A 334 -9.39 -26.74 5.87
CA GLY A 334 -8.58 -27.30 6.97
C GLY A 334 -7.29 -26.54 7.27
N LEU A 335 -7.12 -25.31 6.79
CA LEU A 335 -5.99 -24.46 7.13
C LEU A 335 -5.96 -24.18 8.64
N THR A 336 -4.84 -24.45 9.30
CA THR A 336 -4.69 -24.16 10.73
C THR A 336 -4.48 -22.65 10.96
N ALA A 337 -4.80 -22.14 12.16
CA ALA A 337 -4.57 -20.74 12.51
C ALA A 337 -3.10 -20.33 12.37
N LEU A 338 -2.16 -21.24 12.68
CA LEU A 338 -0.73 -21.02 12.48
C LEU A 338 -0.39 -20.91 11.00
N GLN A 339 -0.88 -21.80 10.17
CA GLN A 339 -0.65 -21.76 8.71
C GLN A 339 -1.25 -20.49 8.08
N ALA A 340 -2.47 -20.09 8.50
CA ALA A 340 -3.07 -18.84 8.07
C ALA A 340 -2.20 -17.63 8.48
N PHE A 341 -1.65 -17.64 9.69
CA PHE A 341 -0.77 -16.57 10.17
C PHE A 341 0.56 -16.53 9.42
N VAL A 342 1.20 -17.69 9.19
CA VAL A 342 2.45 -17.79 8.41
C VAL A 342 2.20 -17.37 6.95
N GLY A 343 1.17 -17.92 6.31
CA GLY A 343 0.81 -17.58 4.94
C GLY A 343 0.48 -16.09 4.77
N GLY A 344 -0.32 -15.54 5.69
CA GLY A 344 -0.63 -14.11 5.72
C GLY A 344 0.62 -13.24 5.94
N THR A 345 1.55 -13.66 6.82
CA THR A 345 2.82 -12.95 7.05
C THR A 345 3.69 -12.94 5.80
N VAL A 346 3.84 -14.09 5.15
CA VAL A 346 4.60 -14.18 3.90
C VAL A 346 3.95 -13.29 2.85
N ALA A 347 2.64 -13.39 2.65
CA ALA A 347 1.91 -12.57 1.71
C ALA A 347 2.10 -11.06 1.99
N LEU A 348 2.08 -10.65 3.27
CA LEU A 348 2.25 -9.25 3.68
C LEU A 348 3.64 -8.70 3.34
N LEU A 349 4.68 -9.47 3.64
CA LEU A 349 6.08 -9.03 3.50
C LEU A 349 6.69 -9.38 2.13
N TYR A 350 5.94 -10.09 1.29
CA TYR A 350 6.39 -10.64 0.03
C TYR A 350 6.72 -9.57 -1.01
N LEU A 351 7.15 -10.05 -2.16
CA LEU A 351 7.59 -9.30 -3.35
C LEU A 351 6.65 -8.11 -3.68
N PRO A 352 7.18 -6.94 -4.05
CA PRO A 352 6.34 -5.87 -4.59
C PRO A 352 5.63 -6.34 -5.87
N CYS A 353 4.35 -5.98 -6.04
CA CYS A 353 3.62 -6.31 -7.26
C CYS A 353 4.32 -5.74 -8.50
N LEU A 354 4.01 -6.29 -9.68
CA LEU A 354 4.71 -5.93 -10.91
C LEU A 354 4.59 -4.43 -11.26
N SER A 355 3.47 -3.78 -10.91
CA SER A 355 3.33 -2.32 -11.04
C SER A 355 4.34 -1.56 -10.16
N VAL A 356 4.56 -2.02 -8.94
CA VAL A 356 5.56 -1.44 -8.03
C VAL A 356 6.98 -1.68 -8.54
N PHE A 357 7.26 -2.87 -9.05
CA PHE A 357 8.54 -3.17 -9.69
C PHE A 357 8.80 -2.24 -10.90
N GLY A 358 7.79 -2.02 -11.74
CA GLY A 358 7.85 -1.11 -12.88
C GLY A 358 8.18 0.33 -12.46
N ILE A 359 7.49 0.83 -11.42
CA ILE A 359 7.74 2.18 -10.92
C ILE A 359 9.11 2.31 -10.23
N LEU A 360 9.54 1.31 -9.46
CA LEU A 360 10.89 1.29 -8.88
C LEU A 360 11.98 1.32 -9.96
N SER A 361 11.78 0.57 -11.05
CA SER A 361 12.71 0.56 -12.18
C SER A 361 12.77 1.92 -12.89
N LYS A 362 11.64 2.61 -12.99
CA LYS A 362 11.52 3.96 -13.58
C LYS A 362 12.12 5.05 -12.68
N GLU A 363 11.92 4.95 -11.34
CA GLU A 363 12.38 5.97 -10.38
C GLU A 363 13.86 5.86 -10.01
N PHE A 364 14.38 4.64 -9.97
CA PHE A 364 15.77 4.40 -9.55
C PHE A 364 16.58 3.74 -10.67
N ASN A 365 16.42 2.47 -10.86
CA ASN A 365 16.89 1.65 -11.98
C ASN A 365 16.44 0.19 -11.76
N THR A 366 16.51 -0.63 -12.81
CA THR A 366 16.11 -2.05 -12.76
C THR A 366 16.93 -2.87 -11.76
N LYS A 367 18.21 -2.55 -11.58
CA LYS A 367 19.08 -3.25 -10.59
C LYS A 367 18.60 -2.99 -9.17
N THR A 368 18.23 -1.75 -8.83
CA THR A 368 17.70 -1.40 -7.51
C THR A 368 16.32 -2.02 -7.29
N ALA A 369 15.45 -2.01 -8.31
CA ALA A 369 14.15 -2.66 -8.23
C ALA A 369 14.30 -4.17 -7.97
N LEU A 370 15.20 -4.85 -8.68
CA LEU A 370 15.48 -6.26 -8.48
C LEU A 370 16.06 -6.54 -7.09
N ALA A 371 17.01 -5.71 -6.63
CA ALA A 371 17.61 -5.86 -5.30
C ALA A 371 16.56 -5.72 -4.18
N ILE A 372 15.66 -4.72 -4.27
CA ILE A 372 14.57 -4.56 -3.31
C ILE A 372 13.62 -5.76 -3.37
N SER A 373 13.25 -6.21 -4.57
CA SER A 373 12.34 -7.35 -4.75
C SER A 373 12.91 -8.65 -4.19
N LEU A 374 14.17 -8.95 -4.44
CA LEU A 374 14.84 -10.11 -3.87
C LEU A 374 14.97 -10.00 -2.35
N ALA A 375 15.32 -8.82 -1.84
CA ALA A 375 15.46 -8.61 -0.41
C ALA A 375 14.10 -8.72 0.33
N THR A 376 12.99 -8.23 -0.26
CA THR A 376 11.64 -8.40 0.33
C THR A 376 11.22 -9.87 0.34
N THR A 377 11.48 -10.62 -0.73
CA THR A 377 11.19 -12.06 -0.80
C THR A 377 11.98 -12.83 0.26
N LEU A 378 13.29 -12.59 0.36
CA LEU A 378 14.11 -13.23 1.39
C LEU A 378 13.62 -12.89 2.80
N ASN A 379 13.29 -11.62 3.06
CA ASN A 379 12.74 -11.20 4.34
C ASN A 379 11.41 -11.91 4.65
N ALA A 380 10.50 -12.02 3.69
CA ALA A 380 9.23 -12.72 3.86
C ALA A 380 9.42 -14.21 4.20
N LEU A 381 10.29 -14.89 3.47
CA LEU A 381 10.61 -16.30 3.71
C LEU A 381 11.30 -16.51 5.06
N LEU A 382 12.23 -15.63 5.44
CA LEU A 382 12.90 -15.70 6.73
C LEU A 382 11.93 -15.48 7.90
N VAL A 383 11.13 -14.42 7.86
CA VAL A 383 10.18 -14.11 8.93
C VAL A 383 9.10 -15.19 9.02
N GLY A 384 8.50 -15.59 7.90
CA GLY A 384 7.48 -16.64 7.87
C GLY A 384 8.02 -17.99 8.37
N GLY A 385 9.21 -18.38 7.91
CA GLY A 385 9.85 -19.63 8.37
C GLY A 385 10.25 -19.59 9.83
N LEU A 386 10.78 -18.48 10.33
CA LEU A 386 11.09 -18.32 11.77
C LEU A 386 9.83 -18.47 12.63
N ILE A 387 8.72 -17.87 12.23
CA ILE A 387 7.44 -18.00 12.95
C ILE A 387 7.00 -19.46 12.98
N ASN A 388 7.07 -20.16 11.84
CA ASN A 388 6.71 -21.58 11.78
C ASN A 388 7.60 -22.44 12.68
N GLN A 389 8.92 -22.27 12.58
CA GLN A 389 9.88 -23.07 13.38
C GLN A 389 9.76 -22.78 14.88
N LEU A 390 9.59 -21.51 15.27
CA LEU A 390 9.38 -21.15 16.67
C LEU A 390 8.07 -21.74 17.20
N ALA A 391 6.99 -21.70 16.44
CA ALA A 391 5.71 -22.29 16.86
C ALA A 391 5.84 -23.81 17.08
N HIS A 392 6.56 -24.52 16.20
CA HIS A 392 6.81 -25.95 16.37
C HIS A 392 7.74 -26.28 17.56
N LEU A 393 8.57 -25.33 18.01
CA LEU A 393 9.42 -25.53 19.19
C LEU A 393 8.63 -25.40 20.51
N PHE A 394 7.52 -24.66 20.50
CA PHE A 394 6.67 -24.41 21.68
C PHE A 394 5.39 -25.24 21.72
N MET A 395 5.06 -25.98 20.67
CA MET A 395 4.00 -26.98 20.63
C MET A 395 4.57 -28.38 20.86
#